data_077117110b98525607203511e257a6e8
#
_entry.id   077117110b98525607203511e257a6e8
#
_cell.length_a   1.000
_cell.length_b   1.000
_cell.length_c   1.000
_cell.angle_alpha   90.00
_cell.angle_beta   90.00
_cell.angle_gamma   90.00
#
_symmetry.space_group_name_H-M   'P 1'
#
loop_
_entity.id
_entity.type
_entity.pdbx_description
1 polymer ?
#
loop_
_entity_poly.entity_id
_entity_poly.type
_entity_poly.pdbx_seq_one_letter_code
_entity_poly.pdbx_strand_id
1 'polypeptide(L)'
;MEEKSIFIEYFGDSPYMKVLNFLIGGQEFDYSMTEIARGAEVGWSAFTRVWAHLLEKDIIKQTRTIGNAKLFKLNKNNPFVKRLIKFDLELTKLETSKLNQKEISA
;
A
#
# COMPACT_ATOMS: atom_id res chain seq x y z
N MET A 1 -19.22 9.11 1.10
CA MET A 1 -18.15 9.19 2.10
C MET A 1 -17.23 7.99 1.96
N GLU A 2 -15.97 8.25 1.73
CA GLU A 2 -15.02 7.17 1.54
C GLU A 2 -14.59 6.56 2.86
N GLU A 3 -14.58 5.24 2.91
CA GLU A 3 -14.04 4.56 4.07
C GLU A 3 -12.52 4.57 4.00
N LYS A 4 -11.90 4.95 5.09
CA LYS A 4 -10.44 4.84 5.18
C LYS A 4 -10.09 3.39 5.40
N SER A 5 -9.00 2.94 4.78
CA SER A 5 -8.50 1.60 5.06
C SER A 5 -8.04 1.55 6.52
N ILE A 6 -8.02 0.35 7.08
CA ILE A 6 -7.56 0.14 8.45
C ILE A 6 -6.11 0.59 8.61
N PHE A 7 -5.29 0.32 7.60
CA PHE A 7 -3.90 0.75 7.57
C PHE A 7 -3.76 2.27 7.76
N ILE A 8 -4.54 3.04 7.00
CA ILE A 8 -4.51 4.50 7.07
C ILE A 8 -5.05 5.00 8.40
N GLU A 9 -6.07 4.35 8.96
CA GLU A 9 -6.60 4.74 10.27
C GLU A 9 -5.54 4.68 11.37
N TYR A 10 -4.68 3.66 11.33
CA TYR A 10 -3.67 3.48 12.38
C TYR A 10 -2.40 4.28 12.11
N PHE A 11 -1.97 4.39 10.86
CA PHE A 11 -0.69 5.02 10.52
C PHE A 11 -0.80 6.45 10.01
N GLY A 12 -2.01 6.90 9.68
CA GLY A 12 -2.21 8.22 9.13
C GLY A 12 -2.10 8.24 7.62
N ASP A 13 -2.36 9.40 7.04
CA ASP A 13 -2.52 9.58 5.61
C ASP A 13 -1.41 10.42 4.96
N SER A 14 -0.19 10.31 5.46
CA SER A 14 0.94 10.96 4.81
C SER A 14 1.09 10.40 3.38
N PRO A 15 1.77 11.14 2.49
CA PRO A 15 2.01 10.63 1.14
C PRO A 15 2.65 9.24 1.14
N TYR A 16 3.61 9.01 2.03
CA TYR A 16 4.27 7.73 2.15
C TYR A 16 3.27 6.60 2.49
N MET A 17 2.44 6.84 3.48
CA MET A 17 1.46 5.83 3.91
C MET A 17 0.39 5.60 2.86
N LYS A 18 -0.03 6.65 2.15
CA LYS A 18 -1.00 6.50 1.06
C LYS A 18 -0.46 5.63 -0.07
N VAL A 19 0.81 5.82 -0.44
CA VAL A 19 1.44 5.00 -1.49
C VAL A 19 1.56 3.55 -1.04
N LEU A 20 2.06 3.31 0.18
CA LEU A 20 2.15 1.95 0.71
C LEU A 20 0.78 1.28 0.78
N ASN A 21 -0.22 2.00 1.24
CA ASN A 21 -1.57 1.47 1.34
C ASN A 21 -2.11 1.03 -0.02
N PHE A 22 -1.90 1.86 -1.06
CA PHE A 22 -2.31 1.52 -2.42
C PHE A 22 -1.61 0.24 -2.90
N LEU A 23 -0.30 0.16 -2.68
CA LEU A 23 0.50 -0.98 -3.13
C LEU A 23 0.13 -2.27 -2.40
N ILE A 24 -0.19 -2.19 -1.11
CA ILE A 24 -0.64 -3.35 -0.33
C ILE A 24 -2.00 -3.81 -0.83
N GLY A 25 -2.94 -2.89 -1.01
CA GLY A 25 -4.29 -3.22 -1.48
C GLY A 25 -4.30 -3.84 -2.88
N GLY A 26 -3.38 -3.38 -3.74
CA GLY A 26 -3.27 -3.88 -5.11
C GLY A 26 -2.09 -4.82 -5.33
N GLN A 27 -1.62 -5.51 -4.30
CA GLN A 27 -0.36 -6.27 -4.34
C GLN A 27 -0.33 -7.40 -5.36
N GLU A 28 -1.48 -7.81 -5.88
CA GLU A 28 -1.56 -8.86 -6.90
C GLU A 28 -1.34 -8.32 -8.31
N PHE A 29 -1.31 -7.01 -8.47
CA PHE A 29 -1.18 -6.36 -9.77
C PHE A 29 0.08 -5.49 -9.81
N ASP A 30 0.51 -5.16 -11.02
CA ASP A 30 1.59 -4.20 -11.22
C ASP A 30 1.02 -2.93 -11.87
N TYR A 31 1.66 -1.80 -11.60
CA TYR A 31 1.17 -0.49 -12.00
C TYR A 31 2.32 0.41 -12.45
N SER A 32 2.02 1.36 -13.33
CA SER A 32 2.98 2.41 -13.65
C SER A 32 3.05 3.41 -12.49
N MET A 33 4.10 4.22 -12.46
CA MET A 33 4.24 5.26 -11.44
C MET A 33 3.05 6.21 -11.44
N THR A 34 2.58 6.61 -12.62
CA THR A 34 1.44 7.51 -12.76
C THR A 34 0.17 6.90 -12.16
N GLU A 35 -0.04 5.61 -12.43
CA GLU A 35 -1.20 4.90 -11.87
C GLU A 35 -1.14 4.82 -10.35
N ILE A 36 0.05 4.59 -9.80
CA ILE A 36 0.23 4.51 -8.36
C ILE A 36 -0.02 5.87 -7.70
N ALA A 37 0.56 6.93 -8.25
CA ALA A 37 0.37 8.28 -7.71
C ALA A 37 -1.10 8.68 -7.74
N ARG A 38 -1.78 8.38 -8.83
CA ARG A 38 -3.20 8.69 -8.99
C ARG A 38 -4.06 7.86 -8.03
N GLY A 39 -3.80 6.55 -7.97
CA GLY A 39 -4.55 5.65 -7.11
C GLY A 39 -4.37 5.95 -5.63
N ALA A 40 -3.18 6.38 -5.25
CA ALA A 40 -2.89 6.78 -3.87
C ALA A 40 -3.35 8.20 -3.55
N GLU A 41 -3.77 8.96 -4.56
CA GLU A 41 -4.19 10.36 -4.43
C GLU A 41 -3.07 11.24 -3.85
N VAL A 42 -1.86 11.09 -4.42
CA VAL A 42 -0.68 11.83 -4.00
C VAL A 42 -0.18 12.68 -5.17
N GLY A 43 0.09 13.96 -4.90
CA GLY A 43 0.64 14.85 -5.91
C GLY A 43 2.00 14.38 -6.38
N TRP A 44 2.33 14.68 -7.63
CA TRP A 44 3.54 14.15 -8.26
C TRP A 44 4.83 14.50 -7.53
N SER A 45 4.94 15.73 -7.05
CA SER A 45 6.14 16.17 -6.33
C SER A 45 6.38 15.35 -5.06
N ALA A 46 5.32 15.15 -4.27
CA ALA A 46 5.40 14.33 -3.06
C ALA A 46 5.64 12.86 -3.42
N PHE A 47 4.97 12.39 -4.47
CA PHE A 47 5.11 11.01 -4.93
C PHE A 47 6.54 10.67 -5.30
N THR A 48 7.23 11.54 -6.05
CA THR A 48 8.60 11.25 -6.49
C THR A 48 9.56 11.13 -5.33
N ARG A 49 9.36 11.88 -4.25
CA ARG A 49 10.17 11.75 -3.03
C ARG A 49 9.93 10.42 -2.34
N VAL A 50 8.67 10.02 -2.21
CA VAL A 50 8.30 8.72 -1.64
C VAL A 50 8.91 7.60 -2.50
N TRP A 51 8.78 7.72 -3.82
CA TRP A 51 9.26 6.72 -4.76
C TRP A 51 10.75 6.47 -4.65
N ALA A 52 11.52 7.55 -4.56
CA ALA A 52 12.98 7.45 -4.39
C ALA A 52 13.34 6.65 -3.15
N HIS A 53 12.63 6.85 -2.05
CA HIS A 53 12.83 6.12 -0.81
C HIS A 53 12.46 4.65 -0.96
N LEU A 54 11.34 4.35 -1.59
CA LEU A 54 10.90 2.98 -1.81
C LEU A 54 11.89 2.19 -2.67
N LEU A 55 12.46 2.84 -3.69
CA LEU A 55 13.49 2.24 -4.54
C LEU A 55 14.75 1.97 -3.73
N GLU A 56 15.20 2.95 -2.96
CA GLU A 56 16.40 2.82 -2.14
C GLU A 56 16.31 1.67 -1.15
N LYS A 57 15.14 1.48 -0.56
CA LYS A 57 14.90 0.42 0.43
C LYS A 57 14.49 -0.91 -0.20
N ASP A 58 14.48 -0.99 -1.51
CA ASP A 58 14.12 -2.22 -2.23
C ASP A 58 12.73 -2.73 -1.88
N ILE A 59 11.82 -1.81 -1.57
CA ILE A 59 10.44 -2.12 -1.19
C ILE A 59 9.59 -2.43 -2.42
N ILE A 60 9.94 -1.81 -3.55
CA ILE A 60 9.24 -2.01 -4.81
C ILE A 60 10.20 -2.58 -5.84
N LYS A 61 9.66 -3.27 -6.83
CA LYS A 61 10.46 -3.78 -7.95
C LYS A 61 9.74 -3.54 -9.26
N GLN A 62 10.51 -3.36 -10.32
CA GLN A 62 9.98 -3.31 -11.67
C GLN A 62 9.65 -4.74 -12.10
N THR A 63 8.46 -4.94 -12.66
CA THR A 63 8.02 -6.25 -13.10
C THR A 63 8.15 -6.43 -14.60
N ARG A 64 7.67 -5.48 -15.39
CA ARG A 64 7.67 -5.56 -16.87
C ARG A 64 7.53 -4.17 -17.45
N THR A 65 7.70 -4.10 -18.76
CA THR A 65 7.49 -2.87 -19.52
C THR A 65 6.43 -3.15 -20.57
N ILE A 66 5.43 -2.28 -20.65
CA ILE A 66 4.40 -2.34 -21.68
C ILE A 66 4.53 -1.04 -22.48
N GLY A 67 4.92 -1.15 -23.77
CA GLY A 67 5.26 0.03 -24.54
C GLY A 67 6.42 0.76 -23.87
N ASN A 68 6.22 2.03 -23.55
CA ASN A 68 7.22 2.84 -22.84
C ASN A 68 6.99 2.89 -21.33
N ALA A 69 5.95 2.23 -20.84
CA ALA A 69 5.59 2.28 -19.43
C ALA A 69 6.24 1.14 -18.67
N LYS A 70 7.01 1.50 -17.64
CA LYS A 70 7.56 0.54 -16.68
C LYS A 70 6.52 0.29 -15.61
N LEU A 71 6.29 -0.97 -15.27
CA LEU A 71 5.34 -1.36 -14.25
C LEU A 71 6.05 -1.87 -13.00
N PHE A 72 5.43 -1.64 -11.86
CA PHE A 72 6.03 -1.92 -10.54
C PHE A 72 5.03 -2.56 -9.61
N LYS A 73 5.54 -3.26 -8.60
CA LYS A 73 4.74 -3.79 -7.50
C LYS A 73 5.63 -3.94 -6.26
N LEU A 74 5.02 -4.27 -5.13
CA LEU A 74 5.78 -4.55 -3.91
C LEU A 74 6.74 -5.72 -4.16
N ASN A 75 7.95 -5.58 -3.64
CA ASN A 75 8.94 -6.64 -3.71
C ASN A 75 8.73 -7.64 -2.59
N LYS A 76 7.97 -8.69 -2.88
CA LYS A 76 7.61 -9.71 -1.88
C LYS A 76 8.79 -10.56 -1.41
N ASN A 77 9.95 -10.43 -2.03
CA ASN A 77 11.17 -11.09 -1.56
C ASN A 77 11.87 -10.29 -0.46
N ASN A 78 11.53 -9.02 -0.30
CA ASN A 78 12.08 -8.16 0.74
C ASN A 78 11.46 -8.56 2.09
N PRO A 79 12.28 -8.91 3.11
CA PRO A 79 11.74 -9.31 4.41
C PRO A 79 10.85 -8.26 5.07
N PHE A 80 11.17 -6.97 4.89
CA PHE A 80 10.32 -5.90 5.39
C PHE A 80 8.94 -5.95 4.75
N VAL A 81 8.89 -6.12 3.43
CA VAL A 81 7.62 -6.19 2.70
C VAL A 81 6.80 -7.40 3.14
N LYS A 82 7.45 -8.55 3.34
CA LYS A 82 6.76 -9.75 3.83
C LYS A 82 6.10 -9.48 5.18
N ARG A 83 6.81 -8.84 6.09
CA ARG A 83 6.28 -8.52 7.42
C ARG A 83 5.20 -7.45 7.36
N LEU A 84 5.35 -6.49 6.46
CA LEU A 84 4.36 -5.44 6.27
C LEU A 84 3.02 -6.02 5.80
N ILE A 85 3.06 -6.91 4.82
CA ILE A 85 1.86 -7.57 4.29
C ILE A 85 1.20 -8.42 5.40
N LYS A 86 2.00 -9.15 6.15
CA LYS A 86 1.50 -9.95 7.26
C LYS A 86 0.86 -9.09 8.33
N PHE A 87 1.50 -7.98 8.66
CA PHE A 87 0.98 -7.05 9.67
C PHE A 87 -0.35 -6.44 9.22
N ASP A 88 -0.45 -6.04 7.96
CA ASP A 88 -1.70 -5.50 7.41
C ASP A 88 -2.84 -6.52 7.52
N LEU A 89 -2.55 -7.77 7.20
CA LEU A 89 -3.53 -8.85 7.33
C LEU A 89 -3.96 -9.06 8.77
N GLU A 90 -3.01 -9.06 9.70
CA GLU A 90 -3.30 -9.21 11.12
C GLU A 90 -4.14 -8.03 11.65
N LEU A 91 -3.84 -6.83 11.18
CA LEU A 91 -4.58 -5.64 11.56
C LEU A 91 -6.03 -5.72 11.07
N THR A 92 -6.22 -6.20 9.86
CA THR A 92 -7.56 -6.41 9.29
C THR A 92 -8.34 -7.43 10.11
N LYS A 93 -7.71 -8.52 10.50
CA LYS A 93 -8.34 -9.54 11.34
C LYS A 93 -8.71 -8.99 12.71
N LEU A 94 -7.86 -8.16 13.28
CA LEU A 94 -8.14 -7.52 14.56
C LEU A 94 -9.40 -6.67 14.50
N GLU A 95 -9.55 -5.86 13.47
CA GLU A 95 -10.73 -5.02 13.30
C GLU A 95 -11.99 -5.84 13.04
N THR A 96 -11.89 -6.92 12.29
CA THR A 96 -13.00 -7.83 12.04
C THR A 96 -13.46 -8.48 13.36
N SER A 97 -12.53 -8.89 14.20
CA SER A 97 -12.85 -9.46 15.52
C SER A 97 -13.60 -8.48 16.40
N LYS A 98 -13.19 -7.21 16.39
CA LYS A 98 -13.86 -6.17 17.16
C LYS A 98 -15.30 -5.97 16.71
N LEU A 99 -15.53 -5.96 15.40
CA LEU A 99 -16.88 -5.84 14.84
C LEU A 99 -17.75 -7.01 15.24
N ASN A 100 -17.22 -8.24 15.14
CA ASN A 100 -17.95 -9.44 15.53
C ASN A 100 -18.32 -9.41 17.03
N GLN A 101 -17.43 -8.97 17.89
CA GLN A 101 -17.69 -8.84 19.30
C GLN A 101 -18.80 -7.84 19.59
N LYS A 102 -18.81 -6.72 18.90
CA LYS A 102 -19.87 -5.72 19.04
C LYS A 102 -21.22 -6.28 18.64
N GLU A 103 -21.29 -7.02 17.56
CA GLU A 103 -22.52 -7.65 17.09
C GLU A 103 -23.04 -8.67 18.11
N ILE A 104 -22.15 -9.47 18.68
CA ILE A 104 -22.51 -10.48 19.67
C ILE A 104 -22.98 -9.83 20.97
N SER A 105 -22.35 -8.71 21.34
CA SER A 105 -22.66 -8.00 22.58
C SER A 105 -23.96 -7.23 22.53
N ALA A 106 -24.41 -6.91 21.34
CA ALA A 106 -25.67 -6.20 21.18
C ALA A 106 -26.83 -7.14 21.30
#